data_6fed1bab5423ec0e656381c463423300
#
_entry.id   6fed1bab5423ec0e656381c463423300
#
_cell.length_a   1.000
_cell.length_b   1.000
_cell.length_c   1.000
_cell.angle_alpha   90.00
_cell.angle_beta   90.00
_cell.angle_gamma   90.00
#
_symmetry.space_group_name_H-M   'P 1'
#
loop_
_entity.id
_entity.type
_entity.pdbx_description
1 polymer ?
#
loop_
_entity_poly.entity_id
_entity_poly.type
_entity_poly.pdbx_seq_one_letter_code
_entity_poly.pdbx_strand_id
1 'polypeptide(L)'
;MIFSAAGAVLIAAVKRVVRIIRHLPKWATAVFWFVFTLPLPLQAHEFWIEPSSFQPDPDQSLTADLLIGTDFLGAPAIYVPDQIEKFVLLGSGAKSQSERYEISGRYGDRPAGKMTSGSPGLSIIVHQTAPIRLTYSDAKKFDEFAREKGFDDALVQHQDRGLPLSKITERYQRYAKSLIAVGGPEKIGAGRDRHLGLAIELVAEANPYQWPPLQSMPVRLYADGEPLANAQITVFTRHNPRHVEKAKYQTDRDGRSNFALLAGRDYLVDSVILRPMDGAIESSDAMWESIWASLTFQVPKNPKM
;
A
#
# COMPACT_ATOMS: atom_id res chain seq x y z
N MET A 1 -6.63 19.79 -49.80
CA MET A 1 -6.85 18.40 -50.25
C MET A 1 -5.73 17.49 -49.73
N ILE A 2 -5.62 17.25 -48.43
CA ILE A 2 -4.62 16.33 -47.84
C ILE A 2 -5.22 15.55 -46.64
N PHE A 3 -6.47 15.07 -46.77
CA PHE A 3 -7.10 14.26 -45.70
C PHE A 3 -7.60 12.88 -46.17
N SER A 4 -7.16 12.40 -47.33
CA SER A 4 -7.71 11.16 -47.91
C SER A 4 -6.79 9.93 -47.85
N ALA A 5 -5.50 10.04 -47.55
CA ALA A 5 -4.58 8.90 -47.64
C ALA A 5 -4.46 8.08 -46.35
N ALA A 6 -4.55 8.72 -45.15
CA ALA A 6 -4.39 8.04 -43.87
C ALA A 6 -5.58 7.13 -43.49
N GLY A 7 -6.79 7.52 -43.84
CA GLY A 7 -8.00 6.72 -43.62
C GLY A 7 -8.05 5.41 -44.43
N ALA A 8 -7.56 5.45 -45.67
CA ALA A 8 -7.55 4.28 -46.56
C ALA A 8 -6.53 3.20 -46.08
N VAL A 9 -5.40 3.62 -45.53
CA VAL A 9 -4.37 2.70 -45.03
C VAL A 9 -4.85 2.00 -43.75
N LEU A 10 -5.53 2.70 -42.87
CA LEU A 10 -6.07 2.13 -41.63
C LEU A 10 -7.18 1.10 -41.89
N ILE A 11 -8.10 1.41 -42.82
CA ILE A 11 -9.18 0.50 -43.24
C ILE A 11 -8.61 -0.75 -43.96
N ALA A 12 -7.56 -0.61 -44.76
CA ALA A 12 -6.88 -1.74 -45.39
C ALA A 12 -6.17 -2.64 -44.36
N ALA A 13 -5.54 -2.06 -43.36
CA ALA A 13 -4.89 -2.81 -42.29
C ALA A 13 -5.91 -3.60 -41.46
N VAL A 14 -7.03 -2.99 -41.06
CA VAL A 14 -8.11 -3.65 -40.31
C VAL A 14 -8.74 -4.77 -41.11
N LYS A 15 -9.00 -4.57 -42.40
CA LYS A 15 -9.52 -5.63 -43.29
C LYS A 15 -8.56 -6.81 -43.47
N ARG A 16 -7.24 -6.54 -43.44
CA ARG A 16 -6.22 -7.58 -43.52
C ARG A 16 -6.13 -8.42 -42.26
N VAL A 17 -6.22 -7.79 -41.09
CA VAL A 17 -6.26 -8.47 -39.81
C VAL A 17 -7.53 -9.33 -39.62
N VAL A 18 -8.70 -8.80 -39.99
CA VAL A 18 -9.97 -9.55 -39.96
C VAL A 18 -9.95 -10.74 -40.93
N ARG A 19 -9.25 -10.63 -42.06
CA ARG A 19 -9.12 -11.75 -43.04
C ARG A 19 -8.21 -12.86 -42.51
N ILE A 20 -7.16 -12.52 -41.74
CA ILE A 20 -6.26 -13.49 -41.12
C ILE A 20 -7.00 -14.28 -40.03
N ILE A 21 -7.84 -13.61 -39.24
CA ILE A 21 -8.63 -14.25 -38.14
C ILE A 21 -9.67 -15.24 -38.72
N ARG A 22 -10.22 -15.01 -39.91
CA ARG A 22 -11.20 -15.90 -40.54
C ARG A 22 -10.64 -17.25 -41.04
N HIS A 23 -9.33 -17.36 -41.15
CA HIS A 23 -8.66 -18.59 -41.64
C HIS A 23 -7.91 -19.35 -40.55
N LEU A 24 -8.00 -18.90 -39.27
CA LEU A 24 -7.45 -19.66 -38.16
C LEU A 24 -8.37 -20.87 -37.90
N PRO A 25 -7.79 -22.06 -37.72
CA PRO A 25 -8.58 -23.24 -37.35
C PRO A 25 -9.26 -23.02 -36.01
N LYS A 26 -10.48 -23.55 -35.84
CA LYS A 26 -11.35 -23.30 -34.67
C LYS A 26 -10.68 -23.57 -33.28
N TRP A 27 -9.63 -24.39 -33.26
CA TRP A 27 -8.84 -24.61 -32.05
C TRP A 27 -7.89 -23.44 -31.73
N ALA A 28 -7.44 -22.66 -32.68
CA ALA A 28 -6.57 -21.51 -32.43
C ALA A 28 -7.33 -20.31 -31.87
N THR A 29 -8.62 -20.17 -32.16
CA THR A 29 -9.48 -19.16 -31.50
C THR A 29 -9.80 -19.52 -30.06
N ALA A 30 -9.90 -20.79 -29.70
CA ALA A 30 -10.10 -21.23 -28.32
C ALA A 30 -8.86 -20.96 -27.44
N VAL A 31 -7.65 -21.09 -27.99
CA VAL A 31 -6.39 -20.78 -27.27
C VAL A 31 -6.25 -19.29 -26.98
N PHE A 32 -6.72 -18.42 -27.90
CA PHE A 32 -6.61 -16.96 -27.71
C PHE A 32 -7.57 -16.43 -26.61
N TRP A 33 -8.70 -17.10 -26.37
CA TRP A 33 -9.63 -16.77 -25.27
C TRP A 33 -9.21 -17.36 -23.92
N PHE A 34 -8.39 -18.42 -23.92
CA PHE A 34 -7.96 -19.08 -22.69
C PHE A 34 -6.78 -18.39 -21.99
N VAL A 35 -6.04 -17.52 -22.71
CA VAL A 35 -4.88 -16.79 -22.15
C VAL A 35 -5.31 -15.60 -21.26
N PHE A 36 -6.59 -15.18 -21.30
CA PHE A 36 -7.06 -14.00 -20.57
C PHE A 36 -7.78 -14.32 -19.25
N THR A 37 -7.91 -15.59 -18.87
CA THR A 37 -8.58 -16.00 -17.62
C THR A 37 -7.68 -16.77 -16.67
N LEU A 38 -6.37 -16.49 -16.66
CA LEU A 38 -5.57 -16.92 -15.51
C LEU A 38 -6.08 -16.10 -14.32
N PRO A 39 -6.65 -16.74 -13.29
CA PRO A 39 -6.93 -16.03 -12.05
C PRO A 39 -5.59 -15.54 -11.55
N LEU A 40 -5.40 -14.23 -11.50
CA LEU A 40 -4.29 -13.65 -10.75
C LEU A 40 -4.36 -14.26 -9.35
N PRO A 41 -3.26 -14.79 -8.83
CA PRO A 41 -3.27 -15.31 -7.47
C PRO A 41 -3.79 -14.18 -6.58
N LEU A 42 -4.82 -14.46 -5.81
CA LEU A 42 -5.33 -13.55 -4.79
C LEU A 42 -4.33 -13.60 -3.62
N GLN A 43 -3.16 -13.04 -3.86
CA GLN A 43 -2.18 -12.83 -2.80
C GLN A 43 -2.65 -11.66 -1.94
N ALA A 44 -2.42 -11.76 -0.67
CA ALA A 44 -2.61 -10.63 0.24
C ALA A 44 -1.62 -9.52 -0.16
N HIS A 45 -2.14 -8.55 -0.89
CA HIS A 45 -1.36 -7.46 -1.46
C HIS A 45 -1.09 -6.39 -0.40
N GLU A 46 0.11 -5.84 -0.41
CA GLU A 46 0.43 -4.60 0.29
C GLU A 46 -0.50 -3.48 -0.20
N PHE A 47 -0.75 -2.55 0.69
CA PHE A 47 -1.51 -1.34 0.41
C PHE A 47 -0.73 -0.13 0.92
N TRP A 48 -0.56 0.90 0.10
CA TRP A 48 0.18 2.08 0.50
C TRP A 48 -0.33 3.35 -0.17
N ILE A 49 0.07 4.49 0.39
CA ILE A 49 -0.14 5.80 -0.19
C ILE A 49 1.11 6.18 -0.98
N GLU A 50 0.95 6.57 -2.23
CA GLU A 50 2.01 7.14 -3.06
C GLU A 50 1.64 8.58 -3.46
N PRO A 51 2.22 9.59 -2.80
CA PRO A 51 2.00 10.97 -3.19
C PRO A 51 2.69 11.29 -4.52
N SER A 52 2.13 12.20 -5.32
CA SER A 52 2.76 12.66 -6.56
C SER A 52 4.10 13.36 -6.34
N SER A 53 4.36 13.81 -5.11
CA SER A 53 5.66 14.29 -4.65
C SER A 53 5.81 14.02 -3.15
N PHE A 54 6.93 13.45 -2.74
CA PHE A 54 7.31 13.34 -1.33
C PHE A 54 7.89 14.66 -0.77
N GLN A 55 8.22 15.61 -1.64
CA GLN A 55 8.79 16.91 -1.29
C GLN A 55 8.10 18.02 -2.09
N PRO A 56 6.78 18.25 -1.86
CA PRO A 56 6.04 19.30 -2.56
C PRO A 56 6.44 20.68 -2.05
N ASP A 57 6.26 21.70 -2.91
CA ASP A 57 6.29 23.08 -2.44
C ASP A 57 5.11 23.40 -1.52
N PRO A 58 5.22 24.43 -0.65
CA PRO A 58 4.09 24.89 0.16
C PRO A 58 2.90 25.31 -0.71
N ASP A 59 1.70 24.99 -0.23
CA ASP A 59 0.43 25.29 -0.90
C ASP A 59 0.31 24.74 -2.34
N GLN A 60 1.16 23.79 -2.71
CA GLN A 60 1.12 23.13 -4.00
C GLN A 60 -0.08 22.16 -4.07
N SER A 61 -0.72 22.08 -5.24
CA SER A 61 -1.66 21.01 -5.54
C SER A 61 -0.92 19.67 -5.55
N LEU A 62 -1.36 18.76 -4.69
CA LEU A 62 -0.78 17.44 -4.48
C LEU A 62 -1.85 16.37 -4.71
N THR A 63 -1.46 15.28 -5.33
CA THR A 63 -2.28 14.09 -5.45
C THR A 63 -1.66 12.92 -4.73
N ALA A 64 -2.47 11.93 -4.37
CA ALA A 64 -2.00 10.68 -3.80
C ALA A 64 -2.75 9.50 -4.40
N ASP A 65 -2.01 8.53 -4.91
CA ASP A 65 -2.56 7.25 -5.28
C ASP A 65 -2.64 6.33 -4.05
N LEU A 66 -3.72 5.56 -3.98
CA LEU A 66 -3.86 4.42 -3.08
C LEU A 66 -3.49 3.19 -3.89
N LEU A 67 -2.33 2.61 -3.62
CA LEU A 67 -1.81 1.51 -4.40
C LEU A 67 -2.05 0.16 -3.72
N ILE A 68 -2.42 -0.84 -4.51
CA ILE A 68 -2.55 -2.24 -4.10
C ILE A 68 -1.64 -3.07 -4.98
N GLY A 69 -0.76 -3.86 -4.38
CA GLY A 69 0.18 -4.66 -5.15
C GLY A 69 1.09 -5.54 -4.32
N THR A 70 2.13 -6.06 -4.95
CA THR A 70 3.12 -6.93 -4.36
C THR A 70 4.52 -6.37 -4.57
N ASP A 71 5.37 -6.49 -3.56
CA ASP A 71 6.77 -6.06 -3.63
C ASP A 71 6.93 -4.59 -4.07
N PHE A 72 6.09 -3.70 -3.52
CA PHE A 72 6.09 -2.26 -3.81
C PHE A 72 5.82 -1.91 -5.29
N LEU A 73 5.20 -2.85 -6.02
CA LEU A 73 4.71 -2.68 -7.38
C LEU A 73 3.20 -2.87 -7.37
N GLY A 74 2.43 -1.84 -7.65
CA GLY A 74 0.98 -1.87 -7.50
C GLY A 74 0.22 -1.13 -8.57
N ALA A 75 -1.09 -1.37 -8.57
CA ALA A 75 -2.05 -0.65 -9.38
C ALA A 75 -2.83 0.36 -8.52
N PRO A 76 -3.12 1.56 -9.05
CA PRO A 76 -3.89 2.55 -8.32
C PRO A 76 -5.35 2.11 -8.16
N ALA A 77 -5.82 2.10 -6.90
CA ALA A 77 -7.23 1.96 -6.58
C ALA A 77 -8.01 3.24 -6.93
N ILE A 78 -9.28 3.09 -7.20
CA ILE A 78 -10.19 4.22 -7.35
C ILE A 78 -10.65 4.73 -5.98
N TYR A 79 -11.06 5.99 -5.92
CA TYR A 79 -11.74 6.52 -4.73
C TYR A 79 -13.13 5.88 -4.59
N VAL A 80 -13.37 5.22 -3.45
CA VAL A 80 -14.67 4.61 -3.10
C VAL A 80 -15.06 5.08 -1.71
N PRO A 81 -16.00 6.05 -1.57
CA PRO A 81 -16.33 6.65 -0.27
C PRO A 81 -16.66 5.64 0.82
N ASP A 82 -17.47 4.63 0.50
CA ASP A 82 -17.92 3.62 1.47
C ASP A 82 -16.79 2.67 1.95
N GLN A 83 -15.63 2.70 1.30
CA GLN A 83 -14.45 1.92 1.69
C GLN A 83 -13.42 2.75 2.46
N ILE A 84 -13.71 4.00 2.78
CA ILE A 84 -12.79 4.94 3.42
C ILE A 84 -13.38 5.39 4.76
N GLU A 85 -12.73 5.04 5.86
CA GLU A 85 -13.08 5.59 7.18
C GLU A 85 -12.34 6.89 7.48
N LYS A 86 -11.10 7.01 6.97
CA LYS A 86 -10.28 8.20 7.15
C LYS A 86 -9.41 8.42 5.92
N PHE A 87 -9.38 9.65 5.43
CA PHE A 87 -8.39 10.08 4.45
C PHE A 87 -8.09 11.56 4.69
N VAL A 88 -6.92 11.83 5.30
CA VAL A 88 -6.58 13.17 5.79
C VAL A 88 -5.11 13.49 5.54
N LEU A 89 -4.82 14.77 5.40
CA LEU A 89 -3.49 15.35 5.52
C LEU A 89 -3.38 16.04 6.88
N LEU A 90 -2.36 15.69 7.65
CA LEU A 90 -2.02 16.28 8.95
C LEU A 90 -0.76 17.11 8.80
N GLY A 91 -0.85 18.39 9.06
CA GLY A 91 0.29 19.32 9.00
C GLY A 91 1.32 19.12 10.12
N SER A 92 2.45 19.84 9.99
CA SER A 92 3.65 19.70 10.83
C SER A 92 3.63 20.50 12.14
N GLY A 93 2.68 21.41 12.32
CA GLY A 93 2.69 22.37 13.43
C GLY A 93 2.58 21.73 14.80
N ALA A 94 3.24 22.32 15.83
CA ALA A 94 3.06 21.96 17.23
C ALA A 94 1.59 22.19 17.73
N LYS A 95 0.81 22.92 16.96
CA LYS A 95 -0.64 23.12 17.10
C LYS A 95 -1.44 22.17 16.19
N SER A 96 -0.91 21.03 15.89
CA SER A 96 -1.24 20.10 14.80
C SER A 96 -2.66 19.52 14.76
N GLN A 97 -3.47 19.72 15.77
CA GLN A 97 -4.92 19.44 15.63
C GLN A 97 -5.66 20.48 14.78
N SER A 98 -5.07 21.65 14.57
CA SER A 98 -5.67 22.72 13.75
C SER A 98 -5.32 22.66 12.26
N GLU A 99 -4.30 21.88 11.87
CA GLU A 99 -3.91 21.68 10.46
C GLU A 99 -4.27 20.26 10.01
N ARG A 100 -5.53 19.93 10.08
CA ARG A 100 -6.11 18.69 9.55
C ARG A 100 -6.96 19.05 8.33
N TYR A 101 -6.61 18.49 7.20
CA TYR A 101 -7.34 18.66 5.94
C TYR A 101 -7.94 17.32 5.51
N GLU A 102 -9.27 17.26 5.40
CA GLU A 102 -9.94 16.09 4.85
C GLU A 102 -9.65 15.97 3.37
N ILE A 103 -9.27 14.78 2.92
CA ILE A 103 -9.04 14.45 1.52
C ILE A 103 -10.30 13.79 1.01
N SER A 104 -10.98 14.45 0.10
CA SER A 104 -12.22 13.97 -0.52
C SER A 104 -12.04 13.76 -2.01
N GLY A 105 -12.89 12.91 -2.58
CA GLY A 105 -12.91 12.60 -3.99
C GLY A 105 -14.33 12.22 -4.43
N ARG A 106 -14.52 11.99 -5.71
CA ARG A 106 -15.74 11.41 -6.28
C ARG A 106 -15.51 9.93 -6.53
N TYR A 107 -16.56 9.14 -6.41
CA TYR A 107 -16.50 7.73 -6.76
C TYR A 107 -15.85 7.53 -8.13
N GLY A 108 -14.83 6.69 -8.19
CA GLY A 108 -14.08 6.39 -9.40
C GLY A 108 -12.87 7.30 -9.69
N ASP A 109 -12.64 8.36 -8.91
CA ASP A 109 -11.49 9.25 -9.12
C ASP A 109 -10.16 8.47 -9.05
N ARG A 110 -9.24 8.82 -9.97
CA ARG A 110 -7.83 8.44 -10.01
C ARG A 110 -7.02 9.68 -10.39
N PRO A 111 -6.00 10.08 -9.61
CA PRO A 111 -5.62 9.55 -8.29
C PRO A 111 -6.75 9.70 -7.27
N ALA A 112 -6.77 8.79 -6.28
CA ALA A 112 -7.84 8.74 -5.28
C ALA A 112 -7.83 9.96 -4.36
N GLY A 113 -6.66 10.52 -4.04
CA GLY A 113 -6.50 11.69 -3.19
C GLY A 113 -6.12 12.94 -3.99
N LYS A 114 -6.80 14.06 -3.69
CA LYS A 114 -6.45 15.41 -4.16
C LYS A 114 -6.46 16.36 -2.99
N MET A 115 -5.39 17.12 -2.81
CA MET A 115 -5.21 18.01 -1.66
C MET A 115 -4.26 19.15 -2.00
N THR A 116 -4.15 20.11 -1.09
CA THR A 116 -3.06 21.09 -1.06
C THR A 116 -2.04 20.65 -0.02
N SER A 117 -0.76 20.77 -0.31
CA SER A 117 0.34 20.31 0.56
C SER A 117 0.39 21.02 1.93
N GLY A 118 -0.18 22.24 2.02
CA GLY A 118 -0.23 23.02 3.24
C GLY A 118 1.08 23.75 3.57
N SER A 119 1.26 24.08 4.85
CA SER A 119 2.40 24.86 5.36
C SER A 119 3.70 24.06 5.34
N PRO A 120 4.89 24.75 5.28
CA PRO A 120 6.19 24.10 5.33
C PRO A 120 6.38 23.21 6.57
N GLY A 121 6.99 22.04 6.40
CA GLY A 121 7.31 21.10 7.45
C GLY A 121 7.02 19.65 7.11
N LEU A 122 7.18 18.74 8.08
CA LEU A 122 6.82 17.33 7.91
C LEU A 122 5.32 17.16 8.07
N SER A 123 4.63 16.78 7.00
CA SER A 123 3.20 16.44 7.03
C SER A 123 2.98 14.95 6.82
N ILE A 124 1.84 14.45 7.26
CA ILE A 124 1.49 13.02 7.23
C ILE A 124 0.17 12.87 6.49
N ILE A 125 0.18 12.13 5.39
CA ILE A 125 -1.05 11.66 4.75
C ILE A 125 -1.45 10.36 5.44
N VAL A 126 -2.69 10.26 5.87
CA VAL A 126 -3.23 9.10 6.59
C VAL A 126 -4.45 8.58 5.86
N HIS A 127 -4.48 7.28 5.61
CA HIS A 127 -5.65 6.60 5.08
C HIS A 127 -5.99 5.39 5.95
N GLN A 128 -7.29 5.20 6.20
CA GLN A 128 -7.84 4.04 6.88
C GLN A 128 -9.00 3.52 6.06
N THR A 129 -8.96 2.22 5.70
CA THR A 129 -10.09 1.60 5.02
C THR A 129 -11.21 1.27 6.00
N ALA A 130 -12.45 1.19 5.52
CA ALA A 130 -13.47 0.42 6.20
C ALA A 130 -13.06 -1.07 6.27
N PRO A 131 -13.59 -1.86 7.24
CA PRO A 131 -13.37 -3.29 7.27
C PRO A 131 -13.92 -3.97 6.02
N ILE A 132 -13.11 -4.83 5.41
CA ILE A 132 -13.44 -5.55 4.17
C ILE A 132 -13.36 -7.05 4.45
N ARG A 133 -14.21 -7.85 3.81
CA ARG A 133 -14.16 -9.30 3.88
C ARG A 133 -13.45 -9.89 2.67
N LEU A 134 -12.63 -10.89 2.92
CA LEU A 134 -11.96 -11.70 1.92
C LEU A 134 -12.22 -13.17 2.22
N THR A 135 -12.58 -13.94 1.21
CA THR A 135 -12.72 -15.39 1.34
C THR A 135 -11.67 -16.06 0.46
N TYR A 136 -10.82 -16.85 1.08
CA TYR A 136 -9.83 -17.66 0.38
C TYR A 136 -10.50 -18.84 -0.31
N SER A 137 -10.16 -19.09 -1.57
CA SER A 137 -10.72 -20.20 -2.35
C SER A 137 -10.32 -21.57 -1.81
N ASP A 138 -9.15 -21.63 -1.15
CA ASP A 138 -8.60 -22.84 -0.53
C ASP A 138 -7.65 -22.49 0.62
N ALA A 139 -7.42 -23.45 1.52
CA ALA A 139 -6.57 -23.29 2.70
C ALA A 139 -5.10 -22.98 2.35
N LYS A 140 -4.62 -23.46 1.19
CA LYS A 140 -3.23 -23.22 0.78
C LYS A 140 -2.94 -21.73 0.59
N LYS A 141 -3.87 -20.99 -0.03
CA LYS A 141 -3.71 -19.54 -0.21
C LYS A 141 -3.70 -18.79 1.11
N PHE A 142 -4.51 -19.20 2.07
CA PHE A 142 -4.47 -18.65 3.42
C PHE A 142 -3.14 -18.97 4.11
N ASP A 143 -2.64 -20.20 4.03
CA ASP A 143 -1.36 -20.61 4.60
C ASP A 143 -0.18 -19.85 3.98
N GLU A 144 -0.15 -19.71 2.65
CA GLU A 144 0.86 -18.94 1.93
C GLU A 144 0.90 -17.48 2.40
N PHE A 145 -0.26 -16.86 2.53
CA PHE A 145 -0.39 -15.50 3.07
C PHE A 145 0.12 -15.42 4.52
N ALA A 146 -0.38 -16.30 5.37
CA ALA A 146 -0.03 -16.28 6.80
C ALA A 146 1.48 -16.44 7.00
N ARG A 147 2.11 -17.41 6.33
CA ARG A 147 3.57 -17.63 6.38
C ARG A 147 4.36 -16.45 5.83
N GLU A 148 3.93 -15.85 4.71
CA GLU A 148 4.61 -14.68 4.15
C GLU A 148 4.63 -13.52 5.16
N LYS A 149 3.60 -13.38 5.96
CA LYS A 149 3.47 -12.33 6.99
C LYS A 149 3.99 -12.75 8.37
N GLY A 150 4.59 -13.96 8.50
CA GLY A 150 5.24 -14.43 9.73
C GLY A 150 4.33 -15.17 10.70
N PHE A 151 3.20 -15.71 10.22
CA PHE A 151 2.22 -16.47 11.01
C PHE A 151 2.23 -17.95 10.61
N ASP A 152 3.37 -18.64 10.82
CA ASP A 152 3.61 -20.00 10.35
C ASP A 152 2.60 -21.04 10.89
N ASP A 153 2.07 -20.81 12.09
CA ASP A 153 1.14 -21.71 12.76
C ASP A 153 -0.35 -21.39 12.51
N ALA A 154 -0.68 -20.38 11.72
CA ALA A 154 -2.06 -19.93 11.56
C ALA A 154 -2.98 -21.02 11.01
N LEU A 155 -2.53 -21.81 10.03
CA LEU A 155 -3.34 -22.91 9.49
C LEU A 155 -3.52 -24.04 10.50
N VAL A 156 -2.51 -24.34 11.32
CA VAL A 156 -2.61 -25.32 12.42
C VAL A 156 -3.65 -24.85 13.44
N GLN A 157 -3.55 -23.58 13.89
CA GLN A 157 -4.54 -22.99 14.80
C GLN A 157 -5.97 -23.02 14.22
N HIS A 158 -6.10 -22.80 12.91
CA HIS A 158 -7.38 -22.88 12.22
C HIS A 158 -7.99 -24.30 12.30
N GLN A 159 -7.16 -25.34 12.08
CA GLN A 159 -7.56 -26.73 12.17
C GLN A 159 -7.92 -27.15 13.60
N ASP A 160 -7.10 -26.74 14.59
CA ASP A 160 -7.33 -27.04 16.01
C ASP A 160 -8.64 -26.43 16.53
N ARG A 161 -9.10 -25.33 15.92
CA ARG A 161 -10.43 -24.74 16.17
C ARG A 161 -11.58 -25.51 15.52
N GLY A 162 -11.31 -26.59 14.77
CA GLY A 162 -12.31 -27.38 14.07
C GLY A 162 -13.01 -26.66 12.91
N LEU A 163 -12.40 -25.63 12.37
CA LEU A 163 -12.99 -24.82 11.30
C LEU A 163 -12.77 -25.45 9.91
N PRO A 164 -13.67 -25.20 8.94
CA PRO A 164 -13.57 -25.79 7.61
C PRO A 164 -12.38 -25.24 6.83
N LEU A 165 -11.64 -26.11 6.16
CA LEU A 165 -10.50 -25.74 5.31
C LEU A 165 -10.91 -25.12 3.95
N SER A 166 -12.19 -25.09 3.64
CA SER A 166 -12.74 -24.43 2.46
C SER A 166 -13.38 -23.10 2.86
N LYS A 167 -13.24 -22.08 2.00
CA LYS A 167 -13.86 -20.77 2.23
C LYS A 167 -13.43 -20.12 3.55
N ILE A 168 -12.14 -20.21 3.90
CA ILE A 168 -11.58 -19.46 5.04
C ILE A 168 -11.85 -17.99 4.80
N THR A 169 -12.57 -17.36 5.70
CA THR A 169 -12.98 -15.96 5.59
C THR A 169 -12.22 -15.10 6.59
N GLU A 170 -11.68 -14.01 6.09
CA GLU A 170 -10.92 -13.00 6.83
C GLU A 170 -11.66 -11.67 6.76
N ARG A 171 -11.71 -10.94 7.88
CA ARG A 171 -12.01 -9.53 7.92
C ARG A 171 -10.70 -8.77 7.98
N TYR A 172 -10.44 -7.89 7.02
CA TYR A 172 -9.22 -7.11 7.02
C TYR A 172 -9.48 -5.61 7.03
N GLN A 173 -8.55 -4.86 7.60
CA GLN A 173 -8.55 -3.40 7.59
C GLN A 173 -7.11 -2.88 7.41
N ARG A 174 -6.95 -1.76 6.71
CA ARG A 174 -5.66 -1.20 6.34
C ARG A 174 -5.50 0.21 6.87
N TYR A 175 -4.32 0.49 7.43
CA TYR A 175 -3.92 1.76 8.02
C TYR A 175 -2.62 2.21 7.34
N ALA A 176 -2.72 3.15 6.43
CA ALA A 176 -1.59 3.63 5.66
C ALA A 176 -1.19 5.05 6.07
N LYS A 177 0.11 5.28 6.18
CA LYS A 177 0.70 6.61 6.37
C LYS A 177 1.69 6.90 5.25
N SER A 178 1.79 8.16 4.85
CA SER A 178 2.86 8.65 3.99
C SER A 178 3.41 9.94 4.55
N LEU A 179 4.73 10.00 4.75
CA LEU A 179 5.41 11.20 5.21
C LEU A 179 5.80 12.05 4.00
N ILE A 180 5.54 13.35 4.07
CA ILE A 180 5.94 14.32 3.05
C ILE A 180 6.65 15.52 3.68
N ALA A 181 7.67 16.03 2.96
CA ALA A 181 8.47 17.18 3.37
C ALA A 181 8.02 18.42 2.60
N VAL A 182 7.04 19.16 3.12
CA VAL A 182 6.54 20.38 2.46
C VAL A 182 7.59 21.49 2.53
N GLY A 183 7.97 22.03 1.38
CA GLY A 183 9.04 23.01 1.24
C GLY A 183 10.46 22.42 1.28
N GLY A 184 10.56 21.08 1.24
CA GLY A 184 11.83 20.36 1.19
C GLY A 184 12.53 20.18 2.54
N PRO A 185 13.66 19.46 2.57
CA PRO A 185 14.38 19.08 3.80
C PRO A 185 14.77 20.25 4.69
N GLU A 186 15.07 21.39 4.10
CA GLU A 186 15.52 22.60 4.83
C GLU A 186 14.42 23.26 5.67
N LYS A 187 13.15 23.00 5.36
CA LYS A 187 12.00 23.61 6.02
C LYS A 187 11.36 22.73 7.09
N ILE A 188 11.78 21.47 7.22
CA ILE A 188 11.17 20.53 8.15
C ILE A 188 11.50 20.86 9.61
N GLY A 189 12.67 21.43 9.88
CA GLY A 189 13.12 21.71 11.26
C GLY A 189 13.16 20.45 12.11
N ALA A 190 12.58 20.51 13.31
CA ALA A 190 12.46 19.38 14.23
C ALA A 190 11.22 18.48 13.96
N GLY A 191 10.54 18.65 12.81
CA GLY A 191 9.37 17.85 12.45
C GLY A 191 9.69 16.35 12.40
N ARG A 192 8.82 15.55 12.99
CA ARG A 192 8.95 14.08 13.00
C ARG A 192 7.57 13.43 12.88
N ASP A 193 7.55 12.17 12.52
CA ASP A 193 6.35 11.34 12.60
C ASP A 193 5.89 11.21 14.06
N ARG A 194 4.63 10.87 14.27
CA ARG A 194 4.02 10.75 15.58
C ARG A 194 3.00 9.62 15.64
N HIS A 195 2.77 9.09 16.82
CA HIS A 195 1.70 8.15 17.10
C HIS A 195 0.35 8.87 17.00
N LEU A 196 -0.53 8.34 16.15
CA LEU A 196 -1.85 8.90 15.83
C LEU A 196 -3.00 8.12 16.48
N GLY A 197 -2.70 6.99 17.13
CA GLY A 197 -3.67 6.12 17.75
C GLY A 197 -4.47 5.26 16.76
N LEU A 198 -3.86 4.86 15.64
CA LEU A 198 -4.45 3.88 14.74
C LEU A 198 -4.39 2.48 15.37
N ALA A 199 -5.33 1.58 15.01
CA ALA A 199 -5.37 0.24 15.59
C ALA A 199 -4.09 -0.57 15.36
N ILE A 200 -3.43 -0.36 14.23
CA ILE A 200 -2.04 -0.76 14.01
C ILE A 200 -1.32 0.43 13.39
N GLU A 201 -0.12 0.74 13.84
CA GLU A 201 0.59 1.93 13.38
C GLU A 201 2.10 1.78 13.36
N LEU A 202 2.70 2.07 12.22
CA LEU A 202 4.14 2.27 12.09
C LEU A 202 4.47 3.75 12.30
N VAL A 203 5.41 4.04 13.19
CA VAL A 203 5.90 5.38 13.48
C VAL A 203 7.40 5.45 13.20
N ALA A 204 7.82 6.37 12.34
CA ALA A 204 9.21 6.70 12.13
C ALA A 204 9.74 7.52 13.31
N GLU A 205 10.66 6.97 14.12
CA GLU A 205 11.19 7.66 15.31
C GLU A 205 12.26 8.72 14.94
N ALA A 206 12.63 8.81 13.66
CA ALA A 206 13.51 9.85 13.12
C ALA A 206 12.91 10.47 11.85
N ASN A 207 13.42 11.64 11.45
CA ASN A 207 12.95 12.33 10.27
C ASN A 207 13.69 11.79 9.01
N PRO A 208 13.00 11.12 8.05
CA PRO A 208 13.65 10.60 6.85
C PRO A 208 14.22 11.68 5.93
N TYR A 209 13.77 12.92 6.07
CA TYR A 209 14.16 14.05 5.23
C TYR A 209 15.26 14.93 5.83
N GLN A 210 15.80 14.57 7.00
CA GLN A 210 16.84 15.38 7.61
C GLN A 210 18.12 15.40 6.76
N TRP A 211 18.87 16.47 6.91
CA TRP A 211 20.17 16.63 6.28
C TRP A 211 21.27 16.84 7.34
N PRO A 212 22.42 16.15 7.30
CA PRO A 212 22.75 15.05 6.36
C PRO A 212 21.80 13.87 6.50
N PRO A 213 21.65 13.04 5.43
CA PRO A 213 20.72 11.91 5.48
C PRO A 213 21.08 10.92 6.59
N LEU A 214 20.06 10.37 7.22
CA LEU A 214 20.21 9.25 8.14
C LEU A 214 20.80 8.03 7.42
N GLN A 215 21.62 7.26 8.15
CA GLN A 215 22.11 5.96 7.65
C GLN A 215 21.17 4.81 7.98
N SER A 216 20.29 4.99 8.96
CA SER A 216 19.28 4.01 9.32
C SER A 216 18.02 4.68 9.84
N MET A 217 16.88 4.00 9.73
CA MET A 217 15.57 4.43 10.19
C MET A 217 15.12 3.59 11.35
N PRO A 218 15.08 4.13 12.56
CA PRO A 218 14.36 3.51 13.66
C PRO A 218 12.86 3.71 13.46
N VAL A 219 12.11 2.62 13.52
CA VAL A 219 10.64 2.61 13.47
C VAL A 219 10.10 1.91 14.70
N ARG A 220 8.91 2.30 15.12
CA ARG A 220 8.17 1.61 16.16
C ARG A 220 6.81 1.17 15.63
N LEU A 221 6.46 -0.07 15.89
CA LEU A 221 5.15 -0.63 15.61
C LEU A 221 4.29 -0.60 16.88
N TYR A 222 3.09 -0.08 16.74
CA TYR A 222 2.06 -0.10 17.76
C TYR A 222 0.87 -0.93 17.33
N ALA A 223 0.22 -1.59 18.28
CA ALA A 223 -1.07 -2.23 18.11
C ALA A 223 -1.97 -1.86 19.30
N ASP A 224 -3.19 -1.46 19.02
CA ASP A 224 -4.18 -1.05 20.03
C ASP A 224 -3.60 -0.03 21.05
N GLY A 225 -2.71 0.84 20.56
CA GLY A 225 -2.05 1.91 21.35
C GLY A 225 -0.77 1.51 22.08
N GLU A 226 -0.43 0.22 22.14
CA GLU A 226 0.74 -0.31 22.82
C GLU A 226 1.85 -0.76 21.86
N PRO A 227 3.14 -0.68 22.24
CA PRO A 227 4.22 -1.24 21.42
C PRO A 227 4.06 -2.73 21.18
N LEU A 228 4.18 -3.16 19.92
CA LEU A 228 4.04 -4.56 19.51
C LEU A 228 5.41 -5.22 19.36
N ALA A 229 5.75 -6.12 20.26
CA ALA A 229 6.98 -6.91 20.24
C ALA A 229 6.87 -8.15 19.32
N ASN A 230 8.03 -8.63 18.82
CA ASN A 230 8.17 -9.86 18.04
C ASN A 230 7.29 -9.90 16.77
N ALA A 231 6.96 -8.73 16.23
CA ALA A 231 6.19 -8.62 14.99
C ALA A 231 7.11 -8.51 13.77
N GLN A 232 6.72 -9.13 12.67
CA GLN A 232 7.44 -8.98 11.41
C GLN A 232 7.20 -7.59 10.83
N ILE A 233 8.29 -6.93 10.42
CA ILE A 233 8.28 -5.72 9.58
C ILE A 233 8.93 -6.08 8.26
N THR A 234 8.25 -5.81 7.16
CA THR A 234 8.81 -5.94 5.81
C THR A 234 9.15 -4.56 5.27
N VAL A 235 10.38 -4.38 4.85
CA VAL A 235 10.87 -3.12 4.26
C VAL A 235 11.15 -3.34 2.79
N PHE A 236 10.52 -2.54 1.96
CA PHE A 236 10.75 -2.47 0.53
C PHE A 236 11.47 -1.17 0.21
N THR A 237 12.59 -1.29 -0.53
CA THR A 237 13.40 -0.14 -0.96
C THR A 237 13.36 -0.08 -2.48
N ARG A 238 12.83 1.01 -3.03
CA ARG A 238 12.68 1.21 -4.47
C ARG A 238 13.66 2.25 -4.98
N HIS A 239 14.50 1.84 -5.93
CA HIS A 239 15.38 2.75 -6.67
C HIS A 239 14.69 3.36 -7.88
N ASN A 240 13.96 2.52 -8.60
CA ASN A 240 13.15 2.85 -9.75
C ASN A 240 12.04 1.78 -9.88
N PRO A 241 11.03 1.97 -10.73
CA PRO A 241 9.91 1.03 -10.85
C PRO A 241 10.28 -0.42 -11.20
N ARG A 242 11.52 -0.69 -11.64
CA ARG A 242 11.99 -2.03 -12.03
C ARG A 242 12.95 -2.66 -11.03
N HIS A 243 13.30 -1.93 -9.97
CA HIS A 243 14.29 -2.40 -9.00
C HIS A 243 13.81 -2.10 -7.58
N VAL A 244 13.27 -3.13 -6.95
CA VAL A 244 12.82 -3.13 -5.56
C VAL A 244 13.58 -4.21 -4.80
N GLU A 245 14.13 -3.84 -3.66
CA GLU A 245 14.74 -4.74 -2.70
C GLU A 245 13.77 -4.96 -1.55
N LYS A 246 13.73 -6.17 -1.01
CA LYS A 246 12.85 -6.57 0.11
C LYS A 246 13.67 -7.18 1.22
N ALA A 247 13.44 -6.73 2.45
CA ALA A 247 14.06 -7.28 3.64
C ALA A 247 13.04 -7.40 4.77
N LYS A 248 13.16 -8.47 5.57
CA LYS A 248 12.30 -8.73 6.73
C LYS A 248 13.08 -8.48 8.02
N TYR A 249 12.43 -7.83 8.96
CA TYR A 249 12.95 -7.52 10.29
C TYR A 249 11.92 -7.94 11.33
N GLN A 250 12.32 -7.97 12.59
CA GLN A 250 11.40 -8.16 13.72
C GLN A 250 11.52 -6.97 14.67
N THR A 251 10.41 -6.66 15.35
CA THR A 251 10.40 -5.70 16.44
C THR A 251 10.98 -6.32 17.72
N ASP A 252 11.71 -5.52 18.47
CA ASP A 252 12.18 -5.84 19.81
C ASP A 252 11.04 -5.78 20.86
N ARG A 253 11.38 -5.98 22.14
CA ARG A 253 10.44 -5.92 23.25
C ARG A 253 9.71 -4.57 23.39
N ASP A 254 10.30 -3.50 22.86
CA ASP A 254 9.75 -2.15 22.91
C ASP A 254 9.01 -1.77 21.60
N GLY A 255 8.74 -2.76 20.74
CA GLY A 255 8.09 -2.59 19.44
C GLY A 255 8.97 -1.92 18.39
N ARG A 256 10.31 -1.81 18.62
CA ARG A 256 11.23 -1.12 17.73
C ARG A 256 11.90 -2.06 16.74
N SER A 257 12.18 -1.52 15.58
CA SER A 257 13.08 -2.12 14.58
C SER A 257 13.91 -1.03 13.93
N ASN A 258 15.01 -1.40 13.28
CA ASN A 258 15.89 -0.45 12.60
C ASN A 258 16.41 -1.06 11.30
N PHE A 259 16.39 -0.29 10.22
CA PHE A 259 16.88 -0.73 8.91
C PHE A 259 17.70 0.37 8.22
N ALA A 260 18.61 -0.05 7.33
CA ALA A 260 19.49 0.86 6.62
C ALA A 260 18.73 1.78 5.65
N LEU A 261 19.21 3.02 5.51
CA LEU A 261 18.69 3.99 4.57
C LEU A 261 19.73 4.29 3.47
N LEU A 262 19.23 4.44 2.25
CA LEU A 262 20.00 4.85 1.07
C LEU A 262 19.42 6.14 0.50
N ALA A 263 20.29 7.11 0.21
CA ALA A 263 19.86 8.37 -0.38
C ALA A 263 19.19 8.18 -1.74
N GLY A 264 18.16 8.97 -2.02
CA GLY A 264 17.42 8.94 -3.28
C GLY A 264 16.55 7.70 -3.48
N ARG A 265 16.15 7.02 -2.41
CA ARG A 265 15.28 5.85 -2.45
C ARG A 265 13.92 6.15 -1.85
N ASP A 266 12.90 5.48 -2.40
CA ASP A 266 11.58 5.41 -1.81
C ASP A 266 11.47 4.16 -0.94
N TYR A 267 10.78 4.28 0.17
CA TYR A 267 10.59 3.22 1.15
C TYR A 267 9.11 2.95 1.37
N LEU A 268 8.77 1.67 1.43
CA LEU A 268 7.53 1.15 2.00
C LEU A 268 7.89 0.22 3.14
N VAL A 269 7.37 0.52 4.31
CA VAL A 269 7.45 -0.33 5.50
C VAL A 269 6.07 -0.91 5.73
N ASP A 270 5.97 -2.23 5.85
CA ASP A 270 4.70 -2.96 5.99
C ASP A 270 4.75 -3.89 7.19
N SER A 271 3.64 -4.00 7.90
CA SER A 271 3.44 -4.95 8.99
C SER A 271 1.99 -5.36 9.08
N VAL A 272 1.75 -6.61 9.49
CA VAL A 272 0.41 -7.18 9.62
C VAL A 272 0.27 -7.83 10.98
N ILE A 273 -0.92 -7.76 11.55
CA ILE A 273 -1.37 -8.62 12.64
C ILE A 273 -2.46 -9.53 12.09
N LEU A 274 -2.33 -10.82 12.35
CA LEU A 274 -3.35 -11.81 12.05
C LEU A 274 -3.79 -12.45 13.38
N ARG A 275 -5.08 -12.40 13.68
CA ARG A 275 -5.62 -12.97 14.92
C ARG A 275 -6.89 -13.77 14.66
N PRO A 276 -7.14 -14.86 15.41
CA PRO A 276 -8.39 -15.60 15.31
C PRO A 276 -9.55 -14.73 15.78
N MET A 277 -10.72 -14.91 15.17
CA MET A 277 -11.97 -14.34 15.64
C MET A 277 -12.77 -15.40 16.36
N ASP A 278 -13.19 -15.09 17.60
CA ASP A 278 -14.05 -15.97 18.39
C ASP A 278 -15.49 -15.90 17.89
N GLY A 279 -16.21 -17.05 17.98
CA GLY A 279 -17.63 -17.14 17.64
C GLY A 279 -17.94 -17.35 16.17
N ALA A 280 -16.97 -17.61 15.29
CA ALA A 280 -17.21 -18.00 13.90
C ALA A 280 -17.81 -19.41 13.83
N ILE A 281 -19.14 -19.52 13.96
CA ILE A 281 -19.87 -20.80 13.96
C ILE A 281 -20.43 -21.09 12.56
N GLU A 282 -20.67 -20.06 11.76
CA GLU A 282 -21.20 -20.21 10.40
C GLU A 282 -20.15 -19.81 9.34
N SER A 283 -20.19 -20.47 8.18
CA SER A 283 -19.27 -20.22 7.07
C SER A 283 -19.37 -18.80 6.46
N SER A 284 -20.35 -18.01 6.90
CA SER A 284 -20.52 -16.59 6.53
C SER A 284 -19.74 -15.65 7.45
N ASP A 285 -19.30 -16.10 8.63
CA ASP A 285 -18.60 -15.26 9.59
C ASP A 285 -17.10 -15.24 9.31
N ALA A 286 -16.45 -14.10 9.63
CA ALA A 286 -15.01 -14.02 9.53
C ALA A 286 -14.37 -14.90 10.61
N MET A 287 -13.48 -15.79 10.19
CA MET A 287 -12.75 -16.71 11.05
C MET A 287 -11.45 -16.11 11.55
N TRP A 288 -10.95 -15.13 10.82
CA TRP A 288 -9.72 -14.42 11.09
C TRP A 288 -9.94 -12.92 10.91
N GLU A 289 -9.16 -12.16 11.65
CA GLU A 289 -9.00 -10.73 11.43
C GLU A 289 -7.54 -10.42 11.10
N SER A 290 -7.31 -9.65 10.05
CA SER A 290 -6.00 -9.05 9.81
C SER A 290 -6.10 -7.53 9.79
N ILE A 291 -5.16 -6.88 10.46
CA ILE A 291 -4.98 -5.44 10.43
C ILE A 291 -3.58 -5.11 9.91
N TRP A 292 -3.51 -4.16 8.97
CA TRP A 292 -2.33 -3.89 8.17
C TRP A 292 -1.87 -2.45 8.39
N ALA A 293 -0.58 -2.27 8.70
CA ALA A 293 0.05 -0.96 8.73
C ALA A 293 0.99 -0.82 7.55
N SER A 294 0.97 0.34 6.92
CA SER A 294 2.01 0.73 5.96
C SER A 294 2.49 2.16 6.22
N LEU A 295 3.77 2.38 5.94
CA LEU A 295 4.41 3.69 6.05
C LEU A 295 5.28 3.92 4.81
N THR A 296 5.02 4.99 4.07
CA THR A 296 5.84 5.39 2.92
C THR A 296 6.56 6.71 3.17
N PHE A 297 7.77 6.80 2.65
CA PHE A 297 8.57 8.02 2.62
C PHE A 297 9.68 7.92 1.56
N GLN A 298 10.32 9.04 1.27
CA GLN A 298 11.50 9.10 0.42
C GLN A 298 12.69 9.63 1.21
N VAL A 299 13.86 9.08 0.99
CA VAL A 299 15.12 9.68 1.48
C VAL A 299 15.63 10.64 0.41
N PRO A 300 15.94 11.92 0.73
CA PRO A 300 16.42 12.89 -0.25
C PRO A 300 17.67 12.41 -0.97
N LYS A 301 17.81 12.82 -2.24
CA LYS A 301 19.05 12.64 -2.98
C LYS A 301 20.14 13.55 -2.40
N ASN A 302 21.40 13.13 -2.50
CA ASN A 302 22.51 14.01 -2.17
C ASN A 302 22.54 15.18 -3.17
N PRO A 303 22.44 16.44 -2.73
CA PRO A 303 22.47 17.59 -3.64
C PRO A 303 23.82 17.80 -4.34
N LYS A 304 24.86 17.02 -3.98
CA LYS A 304 26.21 17.11 -4.55
C LYS A 304 26.55 16.01 -5.58
N MET A 305 25.55 15.24 -6.07
CA MET A 305 25.73 14.29 -7.16
C MET A 305 25.01 14.74 -8.43
#